data_f0ac7969066ce6dbe4b23a3053e983d8
#
_entry.id   f0ac7969066ce6dbe4b23a3053e983d8
#
_cell.length_a   1.000
_cell.length_b   1.000
_cell.length_c   1.000
_cell.angle_alpha   90.00
_cell.angle_beta   90.00
_cell.angle_gamma   90.00
#
_symmetry.space_group_name_H-M   'P 1'
#
loop_
_entity.id
_entity.type
_entity.pdbx_description
1 polymer ?
#
loop_
_entity_poly.entity_id
_entity_poly.type
_entity_poly.pdbx_seq_one_letter_code
_entity_poly.pdbx_strand_id
1 'polypeptide(L)'
;MNLSQDLQGLKKKAKETFLYVLSALHLGIAIGAIDAVFGRVLLFITDFRSAHVVVLLPFLPLAGLGIVWLYRHFNETASKGMTLVMEAGQGKRESIPLALIPLVMAGTWITHLFGGSAGREGVAVQIGATLSHEFARRFHFPDNGRIVLIAGMAAGFGGLFQTPFAAVFFAMEVVVSGSMAYSALLPAAIASFTASATSHALGLEKFSVLLSQTLSLTDTKTVTYLILFGILFGLTGRLFAVLLQKVKQFMGNVLENPYKRIGFVSIPLAVFLFLMWNGRYCGLGTNLIAQAFSGGELYMFDWILKLLFTVLTLSIGFQGGEVTPLFSIGASLGFVLGSLAGLPPMVCAALGYAAVFGSATNTLLAPVLIGMEVFGVENGLAFFAVCLVAFLVNGNRCIYTAQKRSFG
;
A
#
# COMPACT_ATOMS: atom_id res chain seq x y z
N MET A 1 -43.96 23.01 7.74
CA MET A 1 -42.54 22.72 7.86
C MET A 1 -42.04 23.45 9.08
N ASN A 2 -41.51 22.76 10.08
CA ASN A 2 -41.27 23.35 11.42
C ASN A 2 -39.83 23.92 11.48
N LEU A 3 -39.69 25.23 11.21
CA LEU A 3 -38.42 25.97 11.13
C LEU A 3 -37.48 25.73 12.35
N SER A 4 -38.09 25.50 13.53
CA SER A 4 -37.34 25.23 14.77
C SER A 4 -36.69 23.82 14.77
N GLN A 5 -37.33 22.82 14.16
CA GLN A 5 -36.81 21.45 14.03
C GLN A 5 -35.67 21.42 12.98
N ASP A 6 -35.86 22.15 11.86
CA ASP A 6 -34.82 22.28 10.84
C ASP A 6 -33.57 22.98 11.37
N LEU A 7 -33.71 24.04 12.17
CA LEU A 7 -32.60 24.75 12.82
C LEU A 7 -31.86 23.88 13.86
N GLN A 8 -32.57 23.08 14.64
CA GLN A 8 -31.97 22.13 15.57
C GLN A 8 -31.19 21.01 14.84
N GLY A 9 -31.75 20.50 13.73
CA GLY A 9 -31.08 19.52 12.87
C GLY A 9 -29.78 20.05 12.26
N LEU A 10 -29.79 21.30 11.77
CA LEU A 10 -28.61 21.97 11.23
C LEU A 10 -27.53 22.20 12.29
N LYS A 11 -27.91 22.66 13.50
CA LYS A 11 -26.96 22.83 14.62
C LYS A 11 -26.31 21.51 15.03
N LYS A 12 -27.06 20.42 15.08
CA LYS A 12 -26.55 19.09 15.39
C LYS A 12 -25.55 18.63 14.34
N LYS A 13 -25.88 18.72 13.05
CA LYS A 13 -24.98 18.38 11.94
C LYS A 13 -23.71 19.22 11.96
N ALA A 14 -23.81 20.54 12.18
CA ALA A 14 -22.65 21.41 12.27
C ALA A 14 -21.71 21.03 13.43
N LYS A 15 -22.27 20.69 14.60
CA LYS A 15 -21.50 20.21 15.75
C LYS A 15 -20.79 18.87 15.46
N GLU A 16 -21.48 17.93 14.84
CA GLU A 16 -20.91 16.65 14.43
C GLU A 16 -19.76 16.84 13.41
N THR A 17 -19.99 17.66 12.38
CA THR A 17 -18.97 17.97 11.38
C THR A 17 -17.74 18.63 12.02
N PHE A 18 -17.95 19.61 12.92
CA PHE A 18 -16.85 20.24 13.65
C PHE A 18 -16.03 19.24 14.47
N LEU A 19 -16.71 18.28 15.11
CA LEU A 19 -16.04 17.23 15.89
C LEU A 19 -15.19 16.31 14.99
N TYR A 20 -15.70 15.93 13.82
CA TYR A 20 -14.94 15.15 12.84
C TYR A 20 -13.72 15.91 12.31
N VAL A 21 -13.87 17.21 12.00
CA VAL A 21 -12.78 18.08 11.52
C VAL A 21 -11.67 18.21 12.56
N LEU A 22 -12.06 18.52 13.81
CA LEU A 22 -11.10 18.67 14.90
C LEU A 22 -10.36 17.36 15.20
N SER A 23 -11.08 16.24 15.22
CA SER A 23 -10.49 14.91 15.41
C SER A 23 -9.56 14.53 14.27
N ALA A 24 -9.93 14.81 13.01
CA ALA A 24 -9.12 14.54 11.83
C ALA A 24 -7.80 15.31 11.85
N LEU A 25 -7.83 16.58 12.30
CA LEU A 25 -6.63 17.40 12.47
C LEU A 25 -5.66 16.81 13.50
N HIS A 26 -6.15 16.48 14.70
CA HIS A 26 -5.32 15.90 15.76
C HIS A 26 -4.76 14.52 15.38
N LEU A 27 -5.60 13.67 14.80
CA LEU A 27 -5.18 12.36 14.31
C LEU A 27 -4.18 12.48 13.17
N GLY A 28 -4.37 13.43 12.25
CA GLY A 28 -3.42 13.71 11.18
C GLY A 28 -2.05 14.09 11.70
N ILE A 29 -1.97 14.97 12.71
CA ILE A 29 -0.68 15.33 13.35
C ILE A 29 -0.04 14.11 14.00
N ALA A 30 -0.79 13.35 14.81
CA ALA A 30 -0.26 12.21 15.53
C ALA A 30 0.22 11.09 14.60
N ILE A 31 -0.59 10.75 13.58
CA ILE A 31 -0.27 9.72 12.60
C ILE A 31 0.91 10.16 11.74
N GLY A 32 0.92 11.41 11.26
CA GLY A 32 2.04 11.95 10.48
C GLY A 32 3.37 11.93 11.23
N ALA A 33 3.35 12.18 12.55
CA ALA A 33 4.54 12.07 13.39
C ALA A 33 5.02 10.60 13.52
N ILE A 34 4.10 9.64 13.70
CA ILE A 34 4.43 8.20 13.75
C ILE A 34 4.98 7.74 12.38
N ASP A 35 4.36 8.17 11.28
CA ASP A 35 4.80 7.85 9.93
C ASP A 35 6.19 8.41 9.61
N ALA A 36 6.51 9.62 10.10
CA ALA A 36 7.85 10.19 9.97
C ALA A 36 8.90 9.32 10.66
N VAL A 37 8.63 8.88 11.90
CA VAL A 37 9.54 7.97 12.62
C VAL A 37 9.65 6.63 11.88
N PHE A 38 8.50 6.03 11.53
CA PHE A 38 8.46 4.74 10.85
C PHE A 38 9.21 4.79 9.51
N GLY A 39 8.92 5.79 8.68
CA GLY A 39 9.48 5.93 7.34
C GLY A 39 10.99 6.24 7.36
N ARG A 40 11.44 7.17 8.21
CA ARG A 40 12.86 7.54 8.31
C ARG A 40 13.72 6.39 8.82
N VAL A 41 13.26 5.69 9.87
CA VAL A 41 13.98 4.49 10.36
C VAL A 41 14.04 3.43 9.27
N LEU A 42 12.97 3.24 8.51
CA LEU A 42 12.95 2.25 7.43
C LEU A 42 13.89 2.62 6.27
N LEU A 43 13.98 3.90 5.91
CA LEU A 43 14.95 4.37 4.90
C LEU A 43 16.38 4.11 5.38
N PHE A 44 16.72 4.49 6.60
CA PHE A 44 18.03 4.20 7.20
C PHE A 44 18.35 2.70 7.19
N ILE A 45 17.41 1.85 7.59
CA ILE A 45 17.54 0.38 7.55
C ILE A 45 17.76 -0.11 6.10
N THR A 46 17.07 0.47 5.12
CA THR A 46 17.21 0.11 3.71
C THR A 46 18.60 0.41 3.19
N ASP A 47 19.14 1.58 3.50
CA ASP A 47 20.48 1.99 3.09
C ASP A 47 21.54 1.14 3.79
N PHE A 48 21.40 0.95 5.10
CA PHE A 48 22.30 0.09 5.88
C PHE A 48 22.32 -1.35 5.35
N ARG A 49 21.16 -1.95 5.10
CA ARG A 49 21.07 -3.30 4.50
C ARG A 49 21.72 -3.33 3.13
N SER A 50 21.50 -2.33 2.28
CA SER A 50 22.02 -2.31 0.92
C SER A 50 23.55 -2.33 0.91
N ALA A 51 24.18 -1.68 1.87
CA ALA A 51 25.64 -1.71 2.07
C ALA A 51 26.14 -3.05 2.67
N HIS A 52 25.29 -3.80 3.40
CA HIS A 52 25.70 -4.97 4.18
C HIS A 52 24.88 -6.23 3.84
N VAL A 53 24.31 -6.32 2.62
CA VAL A 53 23.39 -7.40 2.24
C VAL A 53 23.99 -8.80 2.42
N VAL A 54 25.26 -8.99 2.09
CA VAL A 54 25.99 -10.27 2.19
C VAL A 54 26.02 -10.79 3.63
N VAL A 55 26.16 -9.87 4.60
CA VAL A 55 26.22 -10.21 6.03
C VAL A 55 24.84 -10.39 6.64
N LEU A 56 23.88 -9.54 6.26
CA LEU A 56 22.55 -9.49 6.90
C LEU A 56 21.60 -10.56 6.37
N LEU A 57 21.60 -10.82 5.06
CA LEU A 57 20.65 -11.72 4.41
C LEU A 57 20.68 -13.16 4.94
N PRO A 58 21.84 -13.77 5.29
CA PRO A 58 21.88 -15.11 5.90
C PRO A 58 21.13 -15.21 7.24
N PHE A 59 20.91 -14.11 7.94
CA PHE A 59 20.16 -14.07 9.19
C PHE A 59 18.64 -13.90 9.00
N LEU A 60 18.14 -13.83 7.75
CA LEU A 60 16.71 -13.75 7.47
C LEU A 60 15.89 -14.83 8.19
N PRO A 61 16.32 -16.11 8.29
CA PRO A 61 15.57 -17.12 9.04
C PRO A 61 15.44 -16.79 10.53
N LEU A 62 16.50 -16.34 11.17
CA LEU A 62 16.49 -15.93 12.59
C LEU A 62 15.61 -14.71 12.82
N ALA A 63 15.67 -13.74 11.91
CA ALA A 63 14.79 -12.58 11.91
C ALA A 63 13.31 -12.98 11.85
N GLY A 64 12.98 -13.92 10.98
CA GLY A 64 11.64 -14.47 10.87
C GLY A 64 11.15 -15.14 12.16
N LEU A 65 11.99 -15.95 12.80
CA LEU A 65 11.69 -16.57 14.09
C LEU A 65 11.43 -15.50 15.17
N GLY A 66 12.24 -14.43 15.18
CA GLY A 66 12.06 -13.29 16.07
C GLY A 66 10.73 -12.58 15.87
N ILE A 67 10.29 -12.38 14.62
CA ILE A 67 8.98 -11.78 14.30
C ILE A 67 7.85 -12.65 14.85
N VAL A 68 7.87 -13.95 14.61
CA VAL A 68 6.84 -14.87 15.12
C VAL A 68 6.80 -14.85 16.64
N TRP A 69 7.97 -14.84 17.29
CA TRP A 69 8.07 -14.74 18.75
C TRP A 69 7.46 -13.44 19.27
N LEU A 70 7.77 -12.29 18.67
CA LEU A 70 7.21 -10.99 19.06
C LEU A 70 5.68 -10.99 19.03
N TYR A 71 5.08 -11.44 17.94
CA TYR A 71 3.61 -11.46 17.83
C TYR A 71 2.96 -12.45 18.79
N ARG A 72 3.53 -13.63 18.98
CA ARG A 72 2.98 -14.61 19.93
C ARG A 72 3.11 -14.18 21.38
N HIS A 73 4.21 -13.49 21.71
CA HIS A 73 4.45 -13.05 23.08
C HIS A 73 3.57 -11.85 23.46
N PHE A 74 3.44 -10.86 22.57
CA PHE A 74 2.74 -9.63 22.90
C PHE A 74 1.27 -9.62 22.46
N ASN A 75 0.97 -10.01 21.24
CA ASN A 75 -0.42 -10.07 20.75
C ASN A 75 -0.52 -10.85 19.42
N GLU A 76 -0.92 -12.09 19.48
CA GLU A 76 -1.06 -12.95 18.28
C GLU A 76 -2.13 -12.43 17.31
N THR A 77 -3.23 -11.84 17.83
CA THR A 77 -4.30 -11.28 16.98
C THR A 77 -3.79 -10.17 16.08
N ALA A 78 -2.82 -9.37 16.52
CA ALA A 78 -2.21 -8.31 15.73
C ALA A 78 -1.55 -8.83 14.43
N SER A 79 -1.17 -10.10 14.36
CA SER A 79 -0.59 -10.73 13.16
C SER A 79 -1.54 -10.75 11.95
N LYS A 80 -2.86 -10.59 12.17
CA LYS A 80 -3.86 -10.49 11.09
C LYS A 80 -3.78 -9.17 10.32
N GLY A 81 -3.11 -8.15 10.85
CA GLY A 81 -2.76 -6.91 10.18
C GLY A 81 -3.95 -6.23 9.49
N MET A 82 -3.84 -6.02 8.18
CA MET A 82 -4.85 -5.33 7.37
C MET A 82 -6.24 -5.98 7.42
N THR A 83 -6.33 -7.29 7.70
CA THR A 83 -7.63 -7.97 7.86
C THR A 83 -8.44 -7.36 9.01
N LEU A 84 -7.78 -7.01 10.13
CA LEU A 84 -8.45 -6.37 11.28
C LEU A 84 -9.01 -4.99 10.91
N VAL A 85 -8.26 -4.24 10.12
CA VAL A 85 -8.66 -2.91 9.63
C VAL A 85 -9.89 -3.01 8.73
N MET A 86 -9.87 -3.97 7.78
CA MET A 86 -11.00 -4.20 6.87
C MET A 86 -12.26 -4.66 7.61
N GLU A 87 -12.12 -5.59 8.58
CA GLU A 87 -13.23 -6.05 9.40
C GLU A 87 -13.84 -4.91 10.24
N ALA A 88 -13.01 -4.06 10.85
CA ALA A 88 -13.47 -2.89 11.60
C ALA A 88 -14.15 -1.85 10.70
N GLY A 89 -13.57 -1.55 9.53
CA GLY A 89 -14.16 -0.64 8.54
C GLY A 89 -15.50 -1.12 7.96
N GLN A 90 -15.77 -2.42 8.05
CA GLN A 90 -17.05 -3.04 7.68
C GLN A 90 -18.02 -3.21 8.85
N GLY A 91 -17.66 -2.77 10.05
CA GLY A 91 -18.47 -2.94 11.26
C GLY A 91 -18.55 -4.37 11.79
N LYS A 92 -17.69 -5.28 11.33
CA LYS A 92 -17.64 -6.68 11.77
C LYS A 92 -16.79 -6.90 13.02
N ARG A 93 -16.05 -5.88 13.43
CA ARG A 93 -15.12 -5.93 14.57
C ARG A 93 -15.24 -4.66 15.40
N GLU A 94 -15.32 -4.82 16.70
CA GLU A 94 -15.47 -3.72 17.66
C GLU A 94 -14.15 -3.05 18.06
N SER A 95 -13.01 -3.75 17.96
CA SER A 95 -11.72 -3.21 18.37
C SER A 95 -10.55 -3.78 17.56
N ILE A 96 -9.57 -2.93 17.29
CA ILE A 96 -8.26 -3.30 16.77
C ILE A 96 -7.26 -3.16 17.93
N PRO A 97 -6.45 -4.20 18.24
CA PRO A 97 -5.52 -4.10 19.36
C PRO A 97 -4.45 -3.03 19.09
N LEU A 98 -4.25 -2.09 20.01
CA LEU A 98 -3.21 -1.04 19.89
C LEU A 98 -1.79 -1.61 19.77
N ALA A 99 -1.56 -2.81 20.29
CA ALA A 99 -0.30 -3.55 20.13
C ALA A 99 0.07 -3.79 18.65
N LEU A 100 -0.91 -3.70 17.73
CA LEU A 100 -0.65 -3.79 16.29
C LEU A 100 0.36 -2.73 15.85
N ILE A 101 0.26 -1.50 16.34
CA ILE A 101 1.14 -0.38 15.93
C ILE A 101 2.62 -0.71 16.15
N PRO A 102 3.11 -0.92 17.39
CA PRO A 102 4.53 -1.21 17.59
C PRO A 102 4.95 -2.55 16.99
N LEU A 103 4.08 -3.56 16.96
CA LEU A 103 4.41 -4.87 16.42
C LEU A 103 4.58 -4.84 14.90
N VAL A 104 3.70 -4.14 14.16
CA VAL A 104 3.82 -4.05 12.72
C VAL A 104 5.00 -3.17 12.29
N MET A 105 5.31 -2.10 13.04
CA MET A 105 6.51 -1.29 12.82
C MET A 105 7.79 -2.12 13.02
N ALA A 106 7.94 -2.75 14.19
CA ALA A 106 9.10 -3.56 14.50
C ALA A 106 9.26 -4.75 13.54
N GLY A 107 8.18 -5.48 13.27
CA GLY A 107 8.18 -6.60 12.34
C GLY A 107 8.59 -6.19 10.92
N THR A 108 8.13 -5.03 10.45
CA THR A 108 8.50 -4.48 9.14
C THR A 108 9.96 -4.05 9.11
N TRP A 109 10.45 -3.36 10.13
CA TRP A 109 11.86 -2.99 10.22
C TRP A 109 12.79 -4.21 10.22
N ILE A 110 12.44 -5.26 10.99
CA ILE A 110 13.18 -6.52 11.02
C ILE A 110 13.16 -7.19 9.63
N THR A 111 11.99 -7.27 8.98
CA THR A 111 11.87 -7.83 7.62
C THR A 111 12.80 -7.12 6.64
N HIS A 112 12.82 -5.78 6.66
CA HIS A 112 13.63 -5.00 5.72
C HIS A 112 15.12 -5.04 6.05
N LEU A 113 15.49 -5.05 7.32
CA LEU A 113 16.88 -5.13 7.75
C LEU A 113 17.56 -6.41 7.23
N PHE A 114 16.85 -7.53 7.32
CA PHE A 114 17.39 -8.83 6.92
C PHE A 114 17.02 -9.24 5.48
N GLY A 115 16.53 -8.32 4.67
CA GLY A 115 16.38 -8.51 3.21
C GLY A 115 15.08 -9.12 2.74
N GLY A 116 14.06 -9.28 3.59
CA GLY A 116 12.73 -9.70 3.14
C GLY A 116 12.15 -8.73 2.10
N SER A 117 11.52 -9.26 1.05
CA SER A 117 10.90 -8.46 -0.01
C SER A 117 9.49 -8.03 0.41
N ALA A 118 9.32 -6.79 0.83
CA ALA A 118 8.04 -6.26 1.31
C ALA A 118 7.95 -4.73 1.15
N GLY A 119 6.75 -4.18 1.28
CA GLY A 119 6.45 -2.74 1.25
C GLY A 119 6.24 -2.14 2.63
N ARG A 120 5.77 -0.90 2.66
CA ARG A 120 5.59 -0.11 3.89
C ARG A 120 4.25 0.62 3.99
N GLU A 121 3.61 0.98 2.88
CA GLU A 121 2.41 1.82 2.86
C GLU A 121 1.21 1.12 3.50
N GLY A 122 1.03 -0.19 3.25
CA GLY A 122 -0.02 -0.97 3.91
C GLY A 122 0.14 -1.01 5.43
N VAL A 123 1.38 -0.89 5.92
CA VAL A 123 1.69 -0.78 7.36
C VAL A 123 1.25 0.57 7.92
N ALA A 124 1.53 1.67 7.23
CA ALA A 124 1.08 3.00 7.63
C ALA A 124 -0.45 3.11 7.67
N VAL A 125 -1.14 2.50 6.70
CA VAL A 125 -2.61 2.38 6.73
C VAL A 125 -3.09 1.64 7.99
N GLN A 126 -2.42 0.56 8.38
CA GLN A 126 -2.75 -0.16 9.62
C GLN A 126 -2.50 0.69 10.87
N ILE A 127 -1.41 1.44 10.93
CA ILE A 127 -1.07 2.35 12.04
C ILE A 127 -2.17 3.41 12.17
N GLY A 128 -2.46 4.11 11.07
CA GLY A 128 -3.46 5.18 11.05
C GLY A 128 -4.86 4.69 11.39
N ALA A 129 -5.29 3.58 10.81
CA ALA A 129 -6.58 2.96 11.09
C ALA A 129 -6.70 2.53 12.56
N THR A 130 -5.67 1.90 13.11
CA THR A 130 -5.69 1.39 14.49
C THR A 130 -5.80 2.52 15.50
N LEU A 131 -4.97 3.57 15.35
CA LEU A 131 -4.99 4.73 16.24
C LEU A 131 -6.34 5.46 16.18
N SER A 132 -6.84 5.68 14.96
CA SER A 132 -8.09 6.39 14.73
C SER A 132 -9.31 5.60 15.21
N HIS A 133 -9.31 4.29 15.04
CA HIS A 133 -10.39 3.44 15.53
C HIS A 133 -10.47 3.42 17.06
N GLU A 134 -9.32 3.32 17.75
CA GLU A 134 -9.28 3.40 19.21
C GLU A 134 -9.72 4.78 19.71
N PHE A 135 -9.29 5.84 19.04
CA PHE A 135 -9.75 7.19 19.33
C PHE A 135 -11.27 7.30 19.21
N ALA A 136 -11.83 6.85 18.07
CA ALA A 136 -13.27 6.89 17.82
C ALA A 136 -14.06 6.11 18.87
N ARG A 137 -13.57 4.96 19.30
CA ARG A 137 -14.17 4.12 20.34
C ARG A 137 -14.18 4.83 21.69
N ARG A 138 -13.07 5.46 22.08
CA ARG A 138 -12.98 6.22 23.36
C ARG A 138 -13.91 7.41 23.43
N PHE A 139 -14.07 8.11 22.32
CA PHE A 139 -14.93 9.29 22.23
C PHE A 139 -16.34 9.00 21.75
N HIS A 140 -16.73 7.72 21.64
CA HIS A 140 -18.08 7.26 21.28
C HIS A 140 -18.62 7.89 19.97
N PHE A 141 -17.80 7.88 18.93
CA PHE A 141 -18.23 8.37 17.61
C PHE A 141 -19.34 7.49 17.03
N PRO A 142 -20.28 8.09 16.26
CA PRO A 142 -21.31 7.34 15.54
C PRO A 142 -20.71 6.29 14.57
N ASP A 143 -21.55 5.36 14.11
CA ASP A 143 -21.18 4.30 13.14
C ASP A 143 -19.95 3.47 13.54
N ASN A 144 -19.82 3.19 14.84
CA ASN A 144 -18.66 2.49 15.40
C ASN A 144 -17.31 3.13 14.98
N GLY A 145 -17.32 4.43 14.72
CA GLY A 145 -16.13 5.18 14.33
C GLY A 145 -15.63 4.91 12.90
N ARG A 146 -16.46 4.37 12.02
CA ARG A 146 -16.08 4.04 10.63
C ARG A 146 -15.51 5.24 9.85
N ILE A 147 -16.13 6.41 9.97
CA ILE A 147 -15.67 7.65 9.32
C ILE A 147 -14.27 8.02 9.81
N VAL A 148 -14.05 7.96 11.13
CA VAL A 148 -12.76 8.29 11.76
C VAL A 148 -11.69 7.26 11.39
N LEU A 149 -12.06 5.97 11.30
CA LEU A 149 -11.16 4.90 10.84
C LEU A 149 -10.69 5.16 9.41
N ILE A 150 -11.61 5.49 8.47
CA ILE A 150 -11.28 5.81 7.08
C ILE A 150 -10.36 7.06 7.02
N ALA A 151 -10.64 8.08 7.83
CA ALA A 151 -9.77 9.24 7.93
C ALA A 151 -8.36 8.88 8.42
N GLY A 152 -8.25 7.94 9.37
CA GLY A 152 -6.97 7.41 9.84
C GLY A 152 -6.23 6.59 8.77
N MET A 153 -6.95 5.80 7.98
CA MET A 153 -6.34 5.09 6.82
C MET A 153 -5.76 6.07 5.82
N ALA A 154 -6.51 7.15 5.51
CA ALA A 154 -6.04 8.21 4.62
C ALA A 154 -4.83 8.95 5.20
N ALA A 155 -4.83 9.25 6.51
CA ALA A 155 -3.71 9.87 7.18
C ALA A 155 -2.43 9.02 7.13
N GLY A 156 -2.54 7.71 7.43
CA GLY A 156 -1.38 6.80 7.39
C GLY A 156 -0.80 6.66 5.97
N PHE A 157 -1.66 6.46 4.95
CA PHE A 157 -1.16 6.39 3.58
C PHE A 157 -0.56 7.73 3.12
N GLY A 158 -1.28 8.85 3.32
CA GLY A 158 -0.85 10.19 2.91
C GLY A 158 0.38 10.68 3.66
N GLY A 159 0.46 10.39 4.95
CA GLY A 159 1.59 10.75 5.81
C GLY A 159 2.89 10.04 5.40
N LEU A 160 2.82 8.74 5.14
CA LEU A 160 4.02 7.97 4.77
C LEU A 160 4.42 8.17 3.30
N PHE A 161 3.44 8.18 2.38
CA PHE A 161 3.72 8.18 0.94
C PHE A 161 3.74 9.59 0.32
N GLN A 162 3.32 10.61 1.06
CA GLN A 162 3.30 12.01 0.62
C GLN A 162 2.43 12.26 -0.62
N THR A 163 1.34 11.47 -0.77
CA THR A 163 0.32 11.64 -1.82
C THR A 163 -1.06 11.77 -1.18
N PRO A 164 -1.35 12.93 -0.55
CA PRO A 164 -2.55 13.10 0.27
C PRO A 164 -3.86 12.99 -0.53
N PHE A 165 -3.93 13.45 -1.78
CA PHE A 165 -5.13 13.28 -2.61
C PHE A 165 -5.43 11.81 -2.88
N ALA A 166 -4.46 11.08 -3.38
CA ALA A 166 -4.61 9.66 -3.66
C ALA A 166 -4.97 8.85 -2.42
N ALA A 167 -4.38 9.20 -1.27
CA ALA A 167 -4.64 8.57 0.01
C ALA A 167 -6.09 8.70 0.46
N VAL A 168 -6.72 9.87 0.26
CA VAL A 168 -8.14 10.10 0.54
C VAL A 168 -9.01 9.12 -0.25
N PHE A 169 -8.82 9.06 -1.57
CA PHE A 169 -9.61 8.19 -2.43
C PHE A 169 -9.32 6.72 -2.17
N PHE A 170 -8.07 6.34 -1.91
CA PHE A 170 -7.72 4.98 -1.52
C PHE A 170 -8.48 4.53 -0.27
N ALA A 171 -8.46 5.31 0.79
CA ALA A 171 -9.13 4.97 2.04
C ALA A 171 -10.66 4.87 1.89
N MET A 172 -11.25 5.74 1.04
CA MET A 172 -12.69 5.72 0.76
C MET A 172 -13.13 4.55 -0.12
N GLU A 173 -12.24 4.04 -0.98
CA GLU A 173 -12.56 3.04 -2.00
C GLU A 173 -12.19 1.60 -1.57
N VAL A 174 -11.11 1.44 -0.79
CA VAL A 174 -10.49 0.12 -0.56
C VAL A 174 -11.29 -0.81 0.37
N VAL A 175 -12.08 -0.27 1.29
CA VAL A 175 -12.83 -1.08 2.28
C VAL A 175 -13.97 -1.87 1.63
N VAL A 176 -14.64 -1.24 0.66
CA VAL A 176 -15.74 -1.84 -0.11
C VAL A 176 -15.53 -1.54 -1.58
N SER A 177 -15.09 -2.54 -2.34
CA SER A 177 -14.87 -2.37 -3.79
C SER A 177 -16.18 -1.98 -4.52
N GLY A 178 -16.06 -1.02 -5.44
CA GLY A 178 -17.19 -0.48 -6.19
C GLY A 178 -18.08 0.47 -5.41
N SER A 179 -17.67 0.92 -4.23
CA SER A 179 -18.39 1.88 -3.41
C SER A 179 -17.45 2.91 -2.78
N MET A 180 -17.84 4.18 -2.81
CA MET A 180 -17.09 5.28 -2.21
C MET A 180 -17.74 5.74 -0.90
N ALA A 181 -16.95 5.80 0.15
CA ALA A 181 -17.40 6.28 1.47
C ALA A 181 -17.42 7.83 1.54
N TYR A 182 -18.30 8.49 0.78
CA TYR A 182 -18.33 9.97 0.67
C TYR A 182 -18.52 10.69 2.00
N SER A 183 -19.19 10.08 2.98
CA SER A 183 -19.32 10.65 4.33
C SER A 183 -17.96 10.90 5.03
N ALA A 184 -16.93 10.14 4.63
CA ALA A 184 -15.59 10.28 5.16
C ALA A 184 -14.71 11.29 4.38
N LEU A 185 -15.17 11.86 3.25
CA LEU A 185 -14.37 12.70 2.35
C LEU A 185 -13.68 13.85 3.10
N LEU A 186 -14.46 14.66 3.83
CA LEU A 186 -13.92 15.83 4.53
C LEU A 186 -12.95 15.44 5.67
N PRO A 187 -13.30 14.53 6.59
CA PRO A 187 -12.37 14.07 7.61
C PRO A 187 -11.11 13.39 7.03
N ALA A 188 -11.26 12.58 5.99
CA ALA A 188 -10.14 11.91 5.33
C ALA A 188 -9.20 12.91 4.65
N ALA A 189 -9.73 13.94 3.98
CA ALA A 189 -8.93 15.00 3.38
C ALA A 189 -8.13 15.75 4.45
N ILE A 190 -8.79 16.23 5.51
CA ILE A 190 -8.11 16.96 6.59
C ILE A 190 -7.03 16.10 7.23
N ALA A 191 -7.34 14.86 7.59
CA ALA A 191 -6.40 13.96 8.25
C ALA A 191 -5.20 13.64 7.34
N SER A 192 -5.43 13.35 6.06
CA SER A 192 -4.39 13.01 5.08
C SER A 192 -3.44 14.17 4.80
N PHE A 193 -3.99 15.36 4.50
CA PHE A 193 -3.16 16.54 4.25
C PHE A 193 -2.38 16.97 5.49
N THR A 194 -3.00 16.92 6.67
CA THR A 194 -2.33 17.20 7.93
C THR A 194 -1.21 16.22 8.22
N ALA A 195 -1.44 14.90 8.01
CA ALA A 195 -0.43 13.89 8.22
C ALA A 195 0.74 14.04 7.25
N SER A 196 0.45 14.31 5.97
CA SER A 196 1.47 14.59 4.95
C SER A 196 2.30 15.81 5.31
N ALA A 197 1.67 16.92 5.69
CA ALA A 197 2.37 18.13 6.11
C ALA A 197 3.23 17.90 7.35
N THR A 198 2.72 17.17 8.34
CA THR A 198 3.43 16.86 9.59
C THR A 198 4.64 15.98 9.34
N SER A 199 4.49 14.88 8.59
CA SER A 199 5.58 13.96 8.31
C SER A 199 6.65 14.60 7.41
N HIS A 200 6.25 15.46 6.47
CA HIS A 200 7.17 16.26 5.67
C HIS A 200 7.99 17.24 6.53
N ALA A 201 7.31 17.96 7.41
CA ALA A 201 7.98 18.88 8.36
C ALA A 201 8.97 18.15 9.29
N LEU A 202 8.74 16.84 9.53
CA LEU A 202 9.63 15.97 10.30
C LEU A 202 10.68 15.25 9.44
N GLY A 203 10.86 15.66 8.16
CA GLY A 203 11.94 15.22 7.28
C GLY A 203 11.64 13.94 6.48
N LEU A 204 10.38 13.62 6.24
CA LEU A 204 10.03 12.57 5.29
C LEU A 204 9.78 13.19 3.91
N GLU A 205 10.57 12.78 2.92
CA GLU A 205 10.51 13.35 1.59
C GLU A 205 9.52 12.60 0.68
N LYS A 206 8.91 13.35 -0.26
CA LYS A 206 8.05 12.82 -1.31
C LYS A 206 8.88 12.21 -2.43
N PHE A 207 8.56 10.98 -2.84
CA PHE A 207 9.01 10.46 -4.13
C PHE A 207 8.19 11.12 -5.25
N SER A 208 8.86 11.81 -6.17
CA SER A 208 8.22 12.45 -7.32
C SER A 208 9.17 12.47 -8.51
N VAL A 209 8.64 12.16 -9.68
CA VAL A 209 9.36 12.19 -10.96
C VAL A 209 8.48 12.88 -11.99
N LEU A 210 8.82 14.09 -12.39
CA LEU A 210 8.09 14.79 -13.44
C LEU A 210 8.45 14.20 -14.82
N LEU A 211 7.45 13.73 -15.53
CA LEU A 211 7.62 13.18 -16.88
C LEU A 211 7.73 14.32 -17.88
N SER A 212 8.79 14.30 -18.69
CA SER A 212 9.01 15.29 -19.75
C SER A 212 8.24 15.00 -21.05
N GLN A 213 7.70 13.78 -21.17
CA GLN A 213 7.01 13.30 -22.37
C GLN A 213 5.55 12.99 -22.08
N THR A 214 4.68 13.24 -23.05
CA THR A 214 3.25 12.94 -23.00
C THR A 214 2.88 11.97 -24.11
N LEU A 215 1.83 11.16 -23.87
CA LEU A 215 1.27 10.26 -24.86
C LEU A 215 0.09 10.93 -25.58
N SER A 216 0.13 10.91 -26.91
CA SER A 216 -1.00 11.41 -27.72
C SER A 216 -2.11 10.37 -27.78
N LEU A 217 -3.27 10.71 -27.24
CA LEU A 217 -4.47 9.86 -27.29
C LEU A 217 -5.23 9.97 -28.62
N THR A 218 -4.78 10.82 -29.55
CA THR A 218 -5.34 10.91 -30.91
C THR A 218 -4.71 9.90 -31.85
N ASP A 219 -3.55 9.34 -31.50
CA ASP A 219 -2.89 8.30 -32.30
C ASP A 219 -3.46 6.92 -31.96
N THR A 220 -4.07 6.26 -32.95
CA THR A 220 -4.69 4.94 -32.81
C THR A 220 -3.69 3.88 -32.33
N LYS A 221 -2.41 3.97 -32.73
CA LYS A 221 -1.36 3.04 -32.31
C LYS A 221 -1.12 3.18 -30.79
N THR A 222 -0.98 4.40 -30.30
CA THR A 222 -0.80 4.71 -28.89
C THR A 222 -1.99 4.20 -28.06
N VAL A 223 -3.23 4.49 -28.48
CA VAL A 223 -4.43 4.01 -27.77
C VAL A 223 -4.50 2.48 -27.72
N THR A 224 -4.15 1.80 -28.83
CA THR A 224 -4.11 0.34 -28.86
C THR A 224 -3.11 -0.22 -27.85
N TYR A 225 -1.90 0.35 -27.78
CA TYR A 225 -0.91 -0.06 -26.77
C TYR A 225 -1.36 0.24 -25.33
N LEU A 226 -2.02 1.37 -25.08
CA LEU A 226 -2.55 1.66 -23.75
C LEU A 226 -3.59 0.63 -23.29
N ILE A 227 -4.46 0.17 -24.20
CA ILE A 227 -5.43 -0.91 -23.90
C ILE A 227 -4.68 -2.22 -23.61
N LEU A 228 -3.73 -2.61 -24.45
CA LEU A 228 -2.94 -3.83 -24.27
C LEU A 228 -2.14 -3.79 -22.95
N PHE A 229 -1.51 -2.66 -22.65
CA PHE A 229 -0.77 -2.48 -21.41
C PHE A 229 -1.71 -2.52 -20.19
N GLY A 230 -2.88 -1.87 -20.29
CA GLY A 230 -3.91 -1.95 -19.24
C GLY A 230 -4.33 -3.40 -18.95
N ILE A 231 -4.49 -4.22 -19.99
CA ILE A 231 -4.78 -5.66 -19.85
C ILE A 231 -3.62 -6.37 -19.13
N LEU A 232 -2.38 -6.17 -19.58
CA LEU A 232 -1.20 -6.81 -18.98
C LEU A 232 -0.97 -6.38 -17.52
N PHE A 233 -1.11 -5.09 -17.22
CA PHE A 233 -1.00 -4.58 -15.85
C PHE A 233 -2.14 -5.11 -14.96
N GLY A 234 -3.36 -5.19 -15.51
CA GLY A 234 -4.52 -5.76 -14.84
C GLY A 234 -4.30 -7.23 -14.49
N LEU A 235 -3.82 -8.03 -15.44
CA LEU A 235 -3.49 -9.44 -15.23
C LEU A 235 -2.34 -9.60 -14.22
N THR A 236 -1.33 -8.73 -14.25
CA THR A 236 -0.19 -8.76 -13.31
C THR A 236 -0.64 -8.47 -11.87
N GLY A 237 -1.46 -7.44 -11.64
CA GLY A 237 -2.01 -7.15 -10.33
C GLY A 237 -2.92 -8.27 -9.81
N ARG A 238 -3.77 -8.83 -10.68
CA ARG A 238 -4.57 -10.02 -10.38
C ARG A 238 -3.71 -11.23 -10.04
N LEU A 239 -2.66 -11.49 -10.81
CA LEU A 239 -1.72 -12.59 -10.57
C LEU A 239 -1.09 -12.45 -9.19
N PHE A 240 -0.60 -11.26 -8.84
CA PHE A 240 -0.04 -10.99 -7.51
C PHE A 240 -1.05 -11.31 -6.40
N ALA A 241 -2.28 -10.77 -6.50
CA ALA A 241 -3.32 -10.98 -5.49
C ALA A 241 -3.70 -12.46 -5.34
N VAL A 242 -3.84 -13.19 -6.45
CA VAL A 242 -4.17 -14.63 -6.45
C VAL A 242 -3.02 -15.47 -5.90
N LEU A 243 -1.79 -15.19 -6.31
CA LEU A 243 -0.62 -15.92 -5.82
C LEU A 243 -0.41 -15.68 -4.33
N LEU A 244 -0.51 -14.43 -3.86
CA LEU A 244 -0.36 -14.11 -2.44
C LEU A 244 -1.36 -14.90 -1.58
N GLN A 245 -2.63 -14.96 -2.00
CA GLN A 245 -3.65 -15.72 -1.27
C GLN A 245 -3.39 -17.23 -1.32
N LYS A 246 -3.15 -17.79 -2.53
CA LYS A 246 -2.95 -19.23 -2.71
C LYS A 246 -1.68 -19.74 -2.04
N VAL A 247 -0.56 -19.02 -2.20
CA VAL A 247 0.73 -19.41 -1.58
C VAL A 247 0.64 -19.29 -0.07
N LYS A 248 0.01 -18.23 0.46
CA LYS A 248 -0.22 -18.09 1.91
C LYS A 248 -1.07 -19.23 2.47
N GLN A 249 -2.14 -19.60 1.78
CA GLN A 249 -2.99 -20.73 2.17
C GLN A 249 -2.23 -22.07 2.07
N PHE A 250 -1.52 -22.31 0.97
CA PHE A 250 -0.71 -23.51 0.76
C PHE A 250 0.36 -23.66 1.85
N MET A 251 1.13 -22.59 2.11
CA MET A 251 2.16 -22.59 3.15
C MET A 251 1.57 -22.79 4.55
N GLY A 252 0.37 -22.26 4.81
CA GLY A 252 -0.35 -22.48 6.06
C GLY A 252 -0.79 -23.93 6.24
N ASN A 253 -1.22 -24.60 5.18
CA ASN A 253 -1.66 -25.99 5.21
C ASN A 253 -0.49 -26.99 5.31
N VAL A 254 0.62 -26.73 4.59
CA VAL A 254 1.80 -27.63 4.59
C VAL A 254 2.62 -27.47 5.86
N LEU A 255 2.75 -26.25 6.37
CA LEU A 255 3.52 -25.93 7.56
C LEU A 255 2.65 -25.09 8.52
N GLU A 256 1.76 -25.74 9.25
CA GLU A 256 0.84 -25.11 10.18
C GLU A 256 1.57 -24.31 11.27
N ASN A 257 2.67 -24.85 11.78
CA ASN A 257 3.47 -24.17 12.80
C ASN A 257 4.22 -22.97 12.17
N PRO A 258 3.89 -21.70 12.56
CA PRO A 258 4.50 -20.51 11.98
C PRO A 258 6.01 -20.42 12.19
N TYR A 259 6.57 -20.99 13.28
CA TYR A 259 8.02 -21.04 13.46
C TYR A 259 8.69 -21.94 12.43
N LYS A 260 8.13 -23.15 12.17
CA LYS A 260 8.65 -24.05 11.15
C LYS A 260 8.52 -23.42 9.76
N ARG A 261 7.35 -22.83 9.48
CA ARG A 261 7.08 -22.20 8.19
C ARG A 261 8.07 -21.10 7.87
N ILE A 262 8.23 -20.11 8.77
CA ILE A 262 9.12 -18.99 8.52
C ILE A 262 10.59 -19.41 8.59
N GLY A 263 10.98 -20.25 9.55
CA GLY A 263 12.37 -20.69 9.73
C GLY A 263 12.88 -21.52 8.56
N PHE A 264 12.15 -22.55 8.13
CA PHE A 264 12.63 -23.42 7.05
C PHE A 264 12.52 -22.81 5.66
N VAL A 265 11.42 -22.11 5.35
CA VAL A 265 11.21 -21.57 4.00
C VAL A 265 12.04 -20.31 3.75
N SER A 266 12.42 -19.57 4.78
CA SER A 266 13.29 -18.39 4.61
C SER A 266 14.75 -18.77 4.30
N ILE A 267 15.20 -19.98 4.57
CA ILE A 267 16.55 -20.43 4.18
C ILE A 267 16.71 -20.40 2.65
N PRO A 268 15.93 -21.20 1.88
CA PRO A 268 16.02 -21.12 0.42
C PRO A 268 15.65 -19.72 -0.12
N LEU A 269 14.71 -19.01 0.51
CA LEU A 269 14.39 -17.64 0.13
C LEU A 269 15.62 -16.70 0.21
N ALA A 270 16.39 -16.77 1.30
CA ALA A 270 17.60 -15.97 1.47
C ALA A 270 18.67 -16.35 0.42
N VAL A 271 18.86 -17.66 0.17
CA VAL A 271 19.79 -18.14 -0.86
C VAL A 271 19.40 -17.62 -2.25
N PHE A 272 18.13 -17.71 -2.64
CA PHE A 272 17.69 -17.21 -3.95
C PHE A 272 17.79 -15.69 -4.05
N LEU A 273 17.44 -14.93 -3.00
CA LEU A 273 17.61 -13.48 -2.96
C LEU A 273 19.08 -13.08 -3.12
N PHE A 274 20.01 -13.86 -2.56
CA PHE A 274 21.43 -13.64 -2.71
C PHE A 274 21.93 -13.96 -4.12
N LEU A 275 21.58 -15.13 -4.64
CA LEU A 275 21.99 -15.58 -5.97
C LEU A 275 21.44 -14.68 -7.09
N MET A 276 20.28 -14.08 -6.89
CA MET A 276 19.67 -13.16 -7.84
C MET A 276 20.21 -11.73 -7.63
N TRP A 277 21.41 -11.50 -8.14
CA TRP A 277 22.12 -10.18 -8.14
C TRP A 277 22.26 -9.56 -6.75
N ASN A 278 22.81 -10.34 -5.80
CA ASN A 278 23.17 -9.84 -4.46
C ASN A 278 22.06 -9.04 -3.78
N GLY A 279 20.85 -9.58 -3.74
CA GLY A 279 19.73 -8.95 -3.05
C GLY A 279 19.02 -7.82 -3.81
N ARG A 280 19.14 -7.77 -5.15
CA ARG A 280 18.42 -6.80 -6.01
C ARG A 280 16.93 -6.71 -5.71
N TYR A 281 16.30 -7.81 -5.31
CA TYR A 281 14.86 -7.90 -5.03
C TYR A 281 14.51 -7.79 -3.54
N CYS A 282 15.47 -7.52 -2.68
CA CYS A 282 15.26 -7.30 -1.25
C CYS A 282 14.50 -5.99 -0.98
N GLY A 283 13.76 -5.95 0.14
CA GLY A 283 13.09 -4.76 0.66
C GLY A 283 12.01 -4.19 -0.26
N LEU A 284 11.92 -2.88 -0.30
CA LEU A 284 10.85 -2.13 -0.99
C LEU A 284 10.82 -2.33 -2.51
N GLY A 285 11.98 -2.45 -3.16
CA GLY A 285 12.11 -2.41 -4.63
C GLY A 285 12.24 -0.99 -5.18
N THR A 286 12.55 -0.01 -4.35
CA THR A 286 12.80 1.39 -4.76
C THR A 286 13.99 1.52 -5.70
N ASN A 287 14.96 0.61 -5.63
CA ASN A 287 16.05 0.50 -6.59
C ASN A 287 15.55 0.21 -8.01
N LEU A 288 14.57 -0.67 -8.20
CA LEU A 288 13.98 -0.96 -9.50
C LEU A 288 13.15 0.23 -10.01
N ILE A 289 12.42 0.89 -9.11
CA ILE A 289 11.70 2.13 -9.43
C ILE A 289 12.69 3.20 -9.89
N ALA A 290 13.76 3.43 -9.13
CA ALA A 290 14.77 4.41 -9.50
C ALA A 290 15.39 4.10 -10.87
N GLN A 291 15.72 2.84 -11.16
CA GLN A 291 16.26 2.44 -12.46
C GLN A 291 15.29 2.68 -13.62
N ALA A 292 13.98 2.48 -13.41
CA ALA A 292 12.97 2.75 -14.43
C ALA A 292 12.88 4.24 -14.82
N PHE A 293 13.23 5.14 -13.91
CA PHE A 293 13.10 6.59 -14.13
C PHE A 293 14.43 7.34 -14.28
N SER A 294 15.57 6.71 -13.99
CA SER A 294 16.91 7.32 -14.17
C SER A 294 17.69 6.77 -15.37
N GLY A 295 17.10 5.86 -16.18
CA GLY A 295 17.78 5.23 -17.30
C GLY A 295 18.80 4.16 -16.89
N GLY A 296 18.64 3.56 -15.72
CA GLY A 296 19.45 2.44 -15.27
C GLY A 296 19.08 1.10 -15.92
N GLU A 297 19.83 0.05 -15.58
CA GLU A 297 19.60 -1.28 -16.13
C GLU A 297 18.40 -1.99 -15.49
N LEU A 298 17.34 -2.18 -16.27
CA LEU A 298 16.21 -3.04 -15.94
C LEU A 298 16.22 -4.29 -16.82
N TYR A 299 16.17 -5.45 -16.18
CA TYR A 299 16.08 -6.72 -16.89
C TYR A 299 14.62 -7.06 -17.21
N MET A 300 14.41 -7.79 -18.31
CA MET A 300 13.08 -8.17 -18.82
C MET A 300 12.21 -8.90 -17.77
N PHE A 301 12.84 -9.57 -16.83
CA PHE A 301 12.17 -10.40 -15.80
C PHE A 301 12.23 -9.80 -14.36
N ASP A 302 12.74 -8.57 -14.20
CA ASP A 302 12.79 -7.91 -12.87
C ASP A 302 11.41 -7.85 -12.20
N TRP A 303 10.37 -7.54 -12.98
CA TRP A 303 9.01 -7.45 -12.47
C TRP A 303 8.48 -8.77 -11.91
N ILE A 304 8.75 -9.91 -12.59
CA ILE A 304 8.25 -11.20 -12.13
C ILE A 304 9.06 -11.75 -10.95
N LEU A 305 10.37 -11.54 -10.93
CA LEU A 305 11.20 -11.92 -9.78
C LEU A 305 10.83 -11.11 -8.54
N LYS A 306 10.61 -9.80 -8.68
CA LYS A 306 10.11 -8.96 -7.58
C LYS A 306 8.75 -9.45 -7.08
N LEU A 307 7.83 -9.80 -7.98
CA LEU A 307 6.53 -10.37 -7.64
C LEU A 307 6.68 -11.66 -6.83
N LEU A 308 7.46 -12.63 -7.33
CA LEU A 308 7.63 -13.92 -6.68
C LEU A 308 8.26 -13.82 -5.30
N PHE A 309 9.34 -13.04 -5.16
CA PHE A 309 10.02 -12.87 -3.87
C PHE A 309 9.14 -12.15 -2.85
N THR A 310 8.33 -11.17 -3.28
CA THR A 310 7.39 -10.49 -2.38
C THR A 310 6.28 -11.44 -1.93
N VAL A 311 5.67 -12.19 -2.86
CA VAL A 311 4.65 -13.18 -2.53
C VAL A 311 5.20 -14.23 -1.56
N LEU A 312 6.40 -14.77 -1.79
CA LEU A 312 7.01 -15.75 -0.89
C LEU A 312 7.27 -15.15 0.49
N THR A 313 7.91 -13.98 0.57
CA THR A 313 8.23 -13.31 1.84
C THR A 313 6.98 -13.11 2.70
N LEU A 314 5.93 -12.54 2.13
CA LEU A 314 4.70 -12.25 2.89
C LEU A 314 3.89 -13.51 3.21
N SER A 315 3.90 -14.50 2.32
CA SER A 315 3.14 -15.76 2.51
C SER A 315 3.68 -16.63 3.64
N ILE A 316 4.97 -16.57 3.93
CA ILE A 316 5.57 -17.38 5.01
C ILE A 316 5.47 -16.72 6.39
N GLY A 317 5.07 -15.43 6.45
CA GLY A 317 4.75 -14.75 7.71
C GLY A 317 5.61 -13.54 8.06
N PHE A 318 6.52 -13.10 7.17
CA PHE A 318 7.20 -11.82 7.35
C PHE A 318 6.20 -10.66 7.31
N GLN A 319 6.50 -9.61 8.05
CA GLN A 319 5.66 -8.42 8.14
C GLN A 319 6.12 -7.34 7.16
N GLY A 320 5.15 -6.61 6.63
CA GLY A 320 5.35 -5.53 5.67
C GLY A 320 4.11 -5.32 4.81
N GLY A 321 4.14 -4.30 3.95
CA GLY A 321 3.07 -4.01 3.00
C GLY A 321 3.34 -4.64 1.63
N GLU A 322 2.34 -4.53 0.76
CA GLU A 322 2.39 -5.02 -0.63
C GLU A 322 2.59 -3.88 -1.63
N VAL A 323 2.31 -2.65 -1.24
CA VAL A 323 2.08 -1.50 -2.15
C VAL A 323 3.37 -1.08 -2.88
N THR A 324 4.46 -0.76 -2.18
CA THR A 324 5.72 -0.38 -2.86
C THR A 324 6.25 -1.48 -3.79
N PRO A 325 6.23 -2.78 -3.42
CA PRO A 325 6.53 -3.86 -4.36
C PRO A 325 5.64 -3.85 -5.61
N LEU A 326 4.33 -3.58 -5.48
CA LEU A 326 3.43 -3.48 -6.64
C LEU A 326 3.81 -2.32 -7.55
N PHE A 327 4.19 -1.17 -6.98
CA PHE A 327 4.75 -0.05 -7.74
C PHE A 327 6.02 -0.44 -8.49
N SER A 328 6.92 -1.15 -7.85
CA SER A 328 8.17 -1.63 -8.44
C SER A 328 7.92 -2.63 -9.57
N ILE A 329 7.02 -3.59 -9.35
CA ILE A 329 6.59 -4.57 -10.37
C ILE A 329 5.99 -3.85 -11.57
N GLY A 330 5.07 -2.92 -11.33
CA GLY A 330 4.40 -2.15 -12.37
C GLY A 330 5.35 -1.26 -13.17
N ALA A 331 6.24 -0.54 -12.48
CA ALA A 331 7.24 0.31 -13.13
C ALA A 331 8.20 -0.50 -14.01
N SER A 332 8.71 -1.62 -13.49
CA SER A 332 9.62 -2.49 -14.24
C SER A 332 8.94 -3.10 -15.47
N LEU A 333 7.72 -3.62 -15.33
CA LEU A 333 6.95 -4.17 -16.45
C LEU A 333 6.62 -3.08 -17.47
N GLY A 334 6.16 -1.91 -17.03
CA GLY A 334 5.81 -0.80 -17.90
C GLY A 334 7.02 -0.28 -18.70
N PHE A 335 8.19 -0.19 -18.06
CA PHE A 335 9.43 0.18 -18.75
C PHE A 335 9.78 -0.80 -19.90
N VAL A 336 9.73 -2.10 -19.61
CA VAL A 336 10.00 -3.15 -20.60
C VAL A 336 9.00 -3.09 -21.75
N LEU A 337 7.71 -2.98 -21.45
CA LEU A 337 6.66 -2.91 -22.48
C LEU A 337 6.78 -1.64 -23.34
N GLY A 338 7.07 -0.50 -22.73
CA GLY A 338 7.30 0.75 -23.44
C GLY A 338 8.49 0.66 -24.40
N SER A 339 9.61 0.10 -23.93
CA SER A 339 10.80 -0.12 -24.75
C SER A 339 10.53 -1.04 -25.95
N LEU A 340 9.79 -2.14 -25.76
CA LEU A 340 9.42 -3.06 -26.82
C LEU A 340 8.44 -2.45 -27.83
N ALA A 341 7.53 -1.58 -27.40
CA ALA A 341 6.53 -0.95 -28.25
C ALA A 341 7.06 0.31 -28.99
N GLY A 342 8.27 0.78 -28.64
CA GLY A 342 8.80 2.05 -29.12
C GLY A 342 8.03 3.26 -28.61
N LEU A 343 7.41 3.15 -27.43
CA LEU A 343 6.79 4.23 -26.69
C LEU A 343 7.76 4.77 -25.62
N PRO A 344 7.56 5.99 -25.09
CA PRO A 344 8.40 6.54 -24.02
C PRO A 344 8.45 5.61 -22.80
N PRO A 345 9.58 4.93 -22.51
CA PRO A 345 9.62 3.88 -21.48
C PRO A 345 9.30 4.40 -20.07
N MET A 346 9.72 5.61 -19.75
CA MET A 346 9.43 6.23 -18.44
C MET A 346 7.93 6.50 -18.25
N VAL A 347 7.22 6.95 -19.30
CA VAL A 347 5.77 7.15 -19.23
C VAL A 347 5.07 5.81 -19.05
N CYS A 348 5.47 4.79 -19.80
CA CYS A 348 4.91 3.44 -19.66
C CYS A 348 5.22 2.83 -18.27
N ALA A 349 6.39 3.11 -17.71
CA ALA A 349 6.74 2.73 -16.35
C ALA A 349 5.81 3.39 -15.32
N ALA A 350 5.51 4.68 -15.47
CA ALA A 350 4.59 5.39 -14.60
C ALA A 350 3.16 4.84 -14.70
N LEU A 351 2.69 4.51 -15.92
CA LEU A 351 1.40 3.87 -16.13
C LEU A 351 1.32 2.51 -15.46
N GLY A 352 2.37 1.68 -15.61
CA GLY A 352 2.46 0.38 -14.95
C GLY A 352 2.51 0.49 -13.43
N TYR A 353 3.29 1.44 -12.90
CA TYR A 353 3.37 1.76 -11.47
C TYR A 353 1.97 1.95 -10.86
N ALA A 354 1.14 2.79 -11.47
CA ALA A 354 -0.21 3.06 -10.99
C ALA A 354 -1.16 1.87 -11.24
N ALA A 355 -1.19 1.32 -12.44
CA ALA A 355 -2.21 0.37 -12.87
C ALA A 355 -2.07 -1.01 -12.22
N VAL A 356 -0.84 -1.52 -12.00
CA VAL A 356 -0.62 -2.79 -11.29
C VAL A 356 -1.06 -2.69 -9.84
N PHE A 357 -0.76 -1.58 -9.16
CA PHE A 357 -1.24 -1.30 -7.82
C PHE A 357 -2.77 -1.25 -7.77
N GLY A 358 -3.40 -0.47 -8.66
CA GLY A 358 -4.86 -0.34 -8.73
C GLY A 358 -5.56 -1.67 -8.94
N SER A 359 -5.05 -2.48 -9.85
CA SER A 359 -5.56 -3.84 -10.08
C SER A 359 -5.42 -4.70 -8.83
N ALA A 360 -4.23 -4.77 -8.22
CA ALA A 360 -3.98 -5.63 -7.06
C ALA A 360 -4.81 -5.23 -5.82
N THR A 361 -5.08 -3.94 -5.64
CA THR A 361 -5.92 -3.41 -4.53
C THR A 361 -7.41 -3.36 -4.87
N ASN A 362 -7.77 -3.61 -6.13
CA ASN A 362 -9.13 -3.51 -6.65
C ASN A 362 -9.73 -2.11 -6.42
N THR A 363 -8.97 -1.07 -6.76
CA THR A 363 -9.30 0.35 -6.68
C THR A 363 -9.11 1.01 -8.04
N LEU A 364 -9.92 2.02 -8.37
CA LEU A 364 -9.89 2.70 -9.66
C LEU A 364 -9.35 4.13 -9.57
N LEU A 365 -9.89 4.96 -8.68
CA LEU A 365 -9.54 6.38 -8.62
C LEU A 365 -8.21 6.63 -7.92
N ALA A 366 -7.93 5.90 -6.86
CA ALA A 366 -6.68 6.04 -6.11
C ALA A 366 -5.42 5.88 -6.99
N PRO A 367 -5.26 4.84 -7.84
CA PRO A 367 -4.09 4.68 -8.70
C PRO A 367 -3.94 5.79 -9.74
N VAL A 368 -5.04 6.30 -10.31
CA VAL A 368 -5.01 7.43 -11.24
C VAL A 368 -4.44 8.66 -10.55
N LEU A 369 -4.93 8.97 -9.34
CA LEU A 369 -4.45 10.11 -8.55
C LEU A 369 -3.00 9.93 -8.09
N ILE A 370 -2.59 8.70 -7.72
CA ILE A 370 -1.16 8.41 -7.44
C ILE A 370 -0.31 8.73 -8.68
N GLY A 371 -0.72 8.29 -9.85
CA GLY A 371 -0.01 8.60 -11.09
C GLY A 371 0.13 10.12 -11.31
N MET A 372 -0.94 10.87 -11.10
CA MET A 372 -0.93 12.33 -11.26
C MET A 372 -0.12 13.05 -10.17
N GLU A 373 -0.20 12.62 -8.90
CA GLU A 373 0.55 13.24 -7.80
C GLU A 373 2.05 12.95 -7.83
N VAL A 374 2.46 11.79 -8.36
CA VAL A 374 3.86 11.35 -8.41
C VAL A 374 4.54 11.78 -9.70
N PHE A 375 3.85 11.69 -10.84
CA PHE A 375 4.44 11.84 -12.18
C PHE A 375 3.98 13.06 -12.96
N GLY A 376 3.09 13.89 -12.40
CA GLY A 376 2.49 15.04 -13.06
C GLY A 376 1.14 14.74 -13.72
N VAL A 377 0.38 15.80 -13.98
CA VAL A 377 -1.01 15.71 -14.45
C VAL A 377 -1.12 15.57 -15.98
N GLU A 378 -0.04 15.80 -16.70
CA GLU A 378 0.00 15.88 -18.15
C GLU A 378 -0.47 14.58 -18.84
N ASN A 379 -0.17 13.43 -18.23
CA ASN A 379 -0.61 12.11 -18.70
C ASN A 379 -1.87 11.61 -17.96
N GLY A 380 -2.65 12.47 -17.32
CA GLY A 380 -3.80 12.10 -16.47
C GLY A 380 -4.84 11.25 -17.21
N LEU A 381 -5.16 11.57 -18.45
CA LEU A 381 -6.07 10.75 -19.27
C LEU A 381 -5.50 9.36 -19.61
N ALA A 382 -4.19 9.26 -19.82
CA ALA A 382 -3.53 7.99 -20.07
C ALA A 382 -3.53 7.13 -18.77
N PHE A 383 -3.27 7.73 -17.60
CA PHE A 383 -3.44 7.05 -16.32
C PHE A 383 -4.86 6.54 -16.13
N PHE A 384 -5.86 7.37 -16.38
CA PHE A 384 -7.26 6.96 -16.28
C PHE A 384 -7.59 5.79 -17.20
N ALA A 385 -7.24 5.88 -18.49
CA ALA A 385 -7.52 4.84 -19.47
C ALA A 385 -6.89 3.49 -19.08
N VAL A 386 -5.60 3.50 -18.74
CA VAL A 386 -4.86 2.28 -18.40
C VAL A 386 -5.33 1.68 -17.07
N CYS A 387 -5.56 2.51 -16.05
CA CYS A 387 -6.08 2.05 -14.76
C CYS A 387 -7.51 1.50 -14.88
N LEU A 388 -8.37 2.10 -15.71
CA LEU A 388 -9.72 1.61 -15.98
C LEU A 388 -9.70 0.22 -16.61
N VAL A 389 -8.90 0.02 -17.66
CA VAL A 389 -8.74 -1.29 -18.30
C VAL A 389 -8.19 -2.32 -17.31
N ALA A 390 -7.16 -1.94 -16.53
CA ALA A 390 -6.57 -2.83 -15.53
C ALA A 390 -7.58 -3.23 -14.43
N PHE A 391 -8.40 -2.30 -13.97
CA PHE A 391 -9.48 -2.54 -13.01
C PHE A 391 -10.53 -3.52 -13.56
N LEU A 392 -10.99 -3.33 -14.79
CA LEU A 392 -11.97 -4.20 -15.44
C LEU A 392 -11.46 -5.64 -15.62
N VAL A 393 -10.21 -5.79 -16.04
CA VAL A 393 -9.56 -7.10 -16.29
C VAL A 393 -9.26 -7.84 -14.99
N ASN A 394 -9.10 -7.14 -13.88
CA ASN A 394 -8.80 -7.74 -12.58
C ASN A 394 -9.85 -8.76 -12.12
N GLY A 395 -11.13 -8.58 -12.45
CA GLY A 395 -12.20 -9.52 -12.10
C GLY A 395 -12.43 -9.63 -10.57
N ASN A 396 -12.44 -8.51 -9.88
CA ASN A 396 -12.70 -8.40 -8.44
C ASN A 396 -11.74 -9.20 -7.53
N ARG A 397 -10.48 -9.35 -7.90
CA ARG A 397 -9.44 -9.91 -7.03
C ARG A 397 -8.73 -8.79 -6.26
N CYS A 398 -8.43 -9.04 -4.99
CA CYS A 398 -7.77 -8.05 -4.13
C CYS A 398 -6.73 -8.74 -3.24
N ILE A 399 -5.61 -8.06 -2.99
CA ILE A 399 -4.60 -8.49 -2.00
C ILE A 399 -5.20 -8.57 -0.58
N TYR A 400 -6.20 -7.75 -0.29
CA TYR A 400 -6.91 -7.74 0.99
C TYR A 400 -8.09 -8.70 0.95
N THR A 401 -7.91 -9.90 1.50
CA THR A 401 -8.91 -10.99 1.47
C THR A 401 -10.24 -10.62 2.13
N ALA A 402 -10.21 -9.69 3.09
CA ALA A 402 -11.39 -9.21 3.81
C ALA A 402 -12.10 -8.03 3.11
N GLN A 403 -11.64 -7.57 1.92
CA GLN A 403 -12.33 -6.53 1.16
C GLN A 403 -13.75 -6.99 0.79
N LYS A 404 -14.76 -6.17 1.11
CA LYS A 404 -16.15 -6.44 0.73
C LYS A 404 -16.39 -6.01 -0.72
N ARG A 405 -17.24 -6.76 -1.43
CA ARG A 405 -17.72 -6.38 -2.78
C ARG A 405 -19.07 -5.69 -2.66
N SER A 406 -19.27 -4.63 -3.43
CA SER A 406 -20.54 -3.90 -3.45
C SER A 406 -21.60 -4.64 -4.26
N PHE A 407 -21.17 -5.34 -5.33
CA PHE A 407 -22.03 -6.11 -6.22
C PHE A 407 -21.50 -7.56 -6.26
N GLY A 408 -22.25 -8.48 -5.62
CA GLY A 408 -21.92 -9.91 -5.60
C GLY A 408 -22.77 -10.65 -4.59
#